data_f7a42db98f052a6aebf9943feea959cb
#
_entry.id   f7a42db98f052a6aebf9943feea959cb
#
_cell.length_a   1.000
_cell.length_b   1.000
_cell.length_c   1.000
_cell.angle_alpha   90.00
_cell.angle_beta   90.00
_cell.angle_gamma   90.00
#
_symmetry.space_group_name_H-M   'P 1'
#
loop_
_entity.id
_entity.type
_entity.pdbx_description
1 polymer ?
#
loop_
_entity_poly.entity_id
_entity_poly.type
_entity_poly.pdbx_seq_one_letter_code
_entity_poly.pdbx_strand_id
1 'polypeptide(L)'
;NGDKDVDALMKLIRNRDAIYPVFFSVFEQEIPKVLQSINGVHYVETELDSIVNVAFEELRLLRKKRRVFISYKRSDSVAVANQLYDVLSRQQFDVFLDTYSIRGAADFQAELHHRITDSDVLIQLNSPKFMDSNWCREEISEANARQVGVLQLNWPNISAGAANQLCVVRRLDNVDFKYGHCKHCSSRLKKVVLEEVAAKVEALRARNIAAREDGLTAEFAKEAERQGRMIIKEPIFLVESRADGEMWYYIPAIGVPQSMDCYESLEMLKKWLKGAKMPDKVFLIYDDLRILPRWIDHLDWMNQYLEVKTIKKQEFMTWIQSTM
;
A
#
# COMPACT_ATOMS: atom_id res chain seq x y z
N ASN A 1 -24.73 -30.68 -14.66
CA ASN A 1 -23.59 -29.77 -14.83
C ASN A 1 -22.75 -29.61 -13.56
N GLY A 2 -23.27 -30.01 -12.37
CA GLY A 2 -22.55 -29.84 -11.09
C GLY A 2 -21.23 -30.61 -10.96
N ASP A 3 -21.10 -31.77 -11.57
CA ASP A 3 -19.91 -32.63 -11.39
C ASP A 3 -18.64 -32.03 -12.02
N LYS A 4 -18.77 -31.36 -13.19
CA LYS A 4 -17.62 -30.74 -13.87
C LYS A 4 -17.06 -29.56 -13.10
N ASP A 5 -17.92 -28.81 -12.43
CA ASP A 5 -17.54 -27.65 -11.63
C ASP A 5 -16.83 -28.09 -10.35
N VAL A 6 -17.25 -29.20 -9.76
CA VAL A 6 -16.60 -29.81 -8.58
C VAL A 6 -15.21 -30.34 -8.94
N ASP A 7 -15.06 -31.01 -10.09
CA ASP A 7 -13.78 -31.52 -10.55
C ASP A 7 -12.77 -30.40 -10.83
N ALA A 8 -13.24 -29.31 -11.46
CA ALA A 8 -12.43 -28.12 -11.68
C ALA A 8 -11.98 -27.49 -10.36
N LEU A 9 -12.88 -27.35 -9.40
CA LEU A 9 -12.60 -26.85 -8.08
C LEU A 9 -11.59 -27.71 -7.32
N MET A 10 -11.77 -29.05 -7.36
CA MET A 10 -10.84 -29.99 -6.73
C MET A 10 -9.46 -29.95 -7.37
N LYS A 11 -9.36 -29.67 -8.67
CA LYS A 11 -8.09 -29.45 -9.36
C LYS A 11 -7.38 -28.20 -8.86
N LEU A 12 -8.08 -27.08 -8.69
CA LEU A 12 -7.54 -25.83 -8.14
C LEU A 12 -7.03 -26.04 -6.70
N ILE A 13 -7.82 -26.73 -5.85
CA ILE A 13 -7.41 -27.07 -4.47
C ILE A 13 -6.13 -27.92 -4.45
N ARG A 14 -6.04 -28.95 -5.29
CA ARG A 14 -4.85 -29.83 -5.40
C ARG A 14 -3.62 -29.06 -5.86
N ASN A 15 -3.80 -28.11 -6.77
CA ASN A 15 -2.73 -27.26 -7.28
C ASN A 15 -2.31 -26.18 -6.27
N ARG A 16 -3.02 -26.01 -5.17
CA ARG A 16 -2.86 -24.92 -4.21
C ARG A 16 -3.00 -23.55 -4.87
N ASP A 17 -3.87 -23.46 -5.87
CA ASP A 17 -4.24 -22.19 -6.46
C ASP A 17 -5.03 -21.36 -5.42
N ALA A 18 -4.91 -20.04 -5.47
CA ALA A 18 -5.66 -19.15 -4.59
C ALA A 18 -7.16 -19.24 -4.91
N ILE A 19 -7.97 -19.51 -3.90
CA ILE A 19 -9.43 -19.64 -4.02
C ILE A 19 -10.06 -18.73 -2.97
N TYR A 20 -10.89 -17.80 -3.43
CA TYR A 20 -11.64 -16.89 -2.55
C TYR A 20 -13.14 -17.08 -2.75
N PRO A 21 -13.81 -17.74 -1.82
CA PRO A 21 -15.25 -17.84 -1.86
C PRO A 21 -15.91 -16.46 -1.73
N VAL A 22 -16.78 -16.10 -2.66
CA VAL A 22 -17.63 -14.90 -2.57
C VAL A 22 -19.07 -15.35 -2.33
N PHE A 23 -19.71 -14.80 -1.32
CA PHE A 23 -21.08 -15.15 -0.94
C PHE A 23 -21.96 -13.90 -0.82
N PHE A 24 -23.27 -14.07 -1.01
CA PHE A 24 -24.23 -12.96 -1.12
C PHE A 24 -25.11 -12.81 0.14
N SER A 25 -25.32 -13.88 0.90
CA SER A 25 -26.16 -13.83 2.11
C SER A 25 -25.58 -14.64 3.27
N VAL A 26 -25.56 -15.96 3.20
CA VAL A 26 -25.11 -16.84 4.29
C VAL A 26 -24.00 -17.76 3.81
N PHE A 27 -22.82 -17.55 4.32
CA PHE A 27 -21.59 -18.26 3.93
C PHE A 27 -21.75 -19.79 3.93
N GLU A 28 -22.26 -20.35 5.02
CA GLU A 28 -22.39 -21.81 5.20
C GLU A 28 -23.40 -22.44 4.24
N GLN A 29 -24.34 -21.65 3.69
CA GLN A 29 -25.38 -22.14 2.76
C GLN A 29 -24.95 -22.03 1.30
N GLU A 30 -24.18 -21.00 0.98
CA GLU A 30 -23.79 -20.71 -0.40
C GLU A 30 -22.45 -21.34 -0.77
N ILE A 31 -21.55 -21.51 0.19
CA ILE A 31 -20.20 -21.99 -0.08
C ILE A 31 -20.11 -23.51 0.18
N PRO A 32 -19.58 -24.27 -0.80
CA PRO A 32 -19.38 -25.71 -0.65
C PRO A 32 -18.56 -26.05 0.59
N LYS A 33 -18.91 -27.12 1.29
CA LYS A 33 -18.24 -27.54 2.55
C LYS A 33 -16.71 -27.64 2.44
N VAL A 34 -16.21 -28.06 1.29
CA VAL A 34 -14.76 -28.17 1.02
C VAL A 34 -14.04 -26.83 1.04
N LEU A 35 -14.74 -25.72 0.83
CA LEU A 35 -14.22 -24.36 0.86
C LEU A 35 -14.54 -23.60 2.14
N GLN A 36 -15.37 -24.15 3.03
CA GLN A 36 -15.78 -23.44 4.25
C GLN A 36 -14.65 -23.28 5.29
N SER A 37 -13.52 -23.97 5.08
CA SER A 37 -12.28 -23.73 5.85
C SER A 37 -11.49 -22.51 5.34
N ILE A 38 -11.87 -21.93 4.21
CA ILE A 38 -11.26 -20.75 3.60
C ILE A 38 -12.13 -19.54 3.94
N ASN A 39 -11.53 -18.44 4.34
CA ASN A 39 -12.27 -17.21 4.60
C ASN A 39 -12.94 -16.73 3.29
N GLY A 40 -14.24 -16.47 3.37
CA GLY A 40 -15.01 -15.94 2.25
C GLY A 40 -15.18 -14.43 2.33
N VAL A 41 -15.47 -13.80 1.19
CA VAL A 41 -15.76 -12.38 1.08
C VAL A 41 -17.27 -12.20 0.85
N HIS A 42 -17.91 -11.43 1.72
CA HIS A 42 -19.32 -11.09 1.55
C HIS A 42 -19.46 -10.07 0.41
N TYR A 43 -20.29 -10.39 -0.58
CA TYR A 43 -20.61 -9.46 -1.66
C TYR A 43 -21.62 -8.42 -1.16
N VAL A 44 -21.22 -7.17 -1.22
CA VAL A 44 -22.11 -6.02 -0.99
C VAL A 44 -21.93 -5.10 -2.18
N GLU A 45 -23.01 -4.82 -2.90
CA GLU A 45 -22.96 -4.04 -4.16
C GLU A 45 -22.32 -2.65 -3.97
N THR A 46 -22.45 -2.07 -2.79
CA THR A 46 -21.83 -0.79 -2.43
C THR A 46 -20.39 -0.90 -1.94
N GLU A 47 -19.85 -2.11 -1.76
CA GLU A 47 -18.53 -2.39 -1.19
C GLU A 47 -17.68 -3.29 -2.09
N LEU A 48 -17.76 -3.11 -3.41
CA LEU A 48 -16.97 -3.87 -4.39
C LEU A 48 -15.46 -3.77 -4.15
N ASP A 49 -15.00 -2.69 -3.52
CA ASP A 49 -13.60 -2.48 -3.19
C ASP A 49 -13.01 -3.62 -2.33
N SER A 50 -13.81 -4.27 -1.48
CA SER A 50 -13.33 -5.40 -0.66
C SER A 50 -12.93 -6.61 -1.51
N ILE A 51 -13.72 -6.93 -2.53
CA ILE A 51 -13.44 -8.03 -3.47
C ILE A 51 -12.23 -7.70 -4.35
N VAL A 52 -12.19 -6.46 -4.85
CA VAL A 52 -11.08 -5.96 -5.67
C VAL A 52 -9.77 -6.00 -4.89
N ASN A 53 -9.78 -5.60 -3.62
CA ASN A 53 -8.60 -5.64 -2.76
C ASN A 53 -8.07 -7.06 -2.54
N VAL A 54 -8.97 -8.00 -2.25
CA VAL A 54 -8.61 -9.42 -2.11
C VAL A 54 -8.03 -9.97 -3.40
N ALA A 55 -8.65 -9.65 -4.55
CA ALA A 55 -8.13 -10.05 -5.86
C ALA A 55 -6.72 -9.48 -6.11
N PHE A 56 -6.48 -8.21 -5.80
CA PHE A 56 -5.17 -7.57 -5.96
C PHE A 56 -4.11 -8.16 -5.03
N GLU A 57 -4.46 -8.49 -3.77
CA GLU A 57 -3.54 -9.14 -2.85
C GLU A 57 -3.12 -10.53 -3.36
N GLU A 58 -4.06 -11.30 -3.89
CA GLU A 58 -3.78 -12.63 -4.42
C GLU A 58 -3.03 -12.62 -5.75
N LEU A 59 -3.36 -11.69 -6.62
CA LEU A 59 -2.58 -11.44 -7.82
C LEU A 59 -1.21 -10.83 -7.52
N ARG A 60 -0.93 -10.54 -6.23
CA ARG A 60 0.30 -9.88 -5.74
C ARG A 60 0.56 -8.52 -6.37
N LEU A 61 -0.51 -7.85 -6.75
CA LEU A 61 -0.49 -6.46 -7.19
C LEU A 61 -0.43 -5.48 -6.00
N LEU A 62 -0.48 -6.00 -4.76
CA LEU A 62 -0.31 -5.21 -3.55
C LEU A 62 0.85 -5.78 -2.72
N ARG A 63 1.72 -4.89 -2.22
CA ARG A 63 2.79 -5.31 -1.31
C ARG A 63 2.18 -5.93 -0.04
N LYS A 64 2.84 -6.93 0.52
CA LYS A 64 2.39 -7.60 1.76
C LYS A 64 2.44 -6.68 2.98
N LYS A 65 3.41 -5.77 3.02
CA LYS A 65 3.53 -4.80 4.10
C LYS A 65 2.40 -3.77 3.96
N ARG A 66 1.62 -3.65 5.00
CA ARG A 66 0.43 -2.80 5.10
C ARG A 66 0.76 -1.64 6.03
N ARG A 67 1.15 -0.49 5.52
CA ARG A 67 1.66 0.62 6.33
C ARG A 67 0.72 1.80 6.33
N VAL A 68 0.40 2.27 7.52
CA VAL A 68 -0.47 3.42 7.74
C VAL A 68 0.21 4.42 8.64
N PHE A 69 0.20 5.67 8.23
CA PHE A 69 0.62 6.79 9.04
C PHE A 69 -0.61 7.54 9.57
N ILE A 70 -0.70 7.79 10.88
CA ILE A 70 -1.78 8.56 11.48
C ILE A 70 -1.23 9.89 11.99
N SER A 71 -1.64 10.97 11.34
CA SER A 71 -1.34 12.34 11.73
C SER A 71 -2.47 12.93 12.58
N TYR A 72 -2.15 13.40 13.78
CA TYR A 72 -3.14 13.85 14.75
C TYR A 72 -2.59 14.86 15.74
N LYS A 73 -3.47 15.67 16.36
CA LYS A 73 -3.12 16.58 17.44
C LYS A 73 -3.39 15.93 18.80
N ARG A 74 -2.35 15.77 19.62
CA ARG A 74 -2.45 15.10 20.93
C ARG A 74 -3.46 15.76 21.86
N SER A 75 -3.59 17.08 21.80
CA SER A 75 -4.46 17.84 22.71
C SER A 75 -5.95 17.54 22.55
N ASP A 76 -6.38 17.00 21.41
CA ASP A 76 -7.82 16.85 21.14
C ASP A 76 -8.22 15.57 20.39
N SER A 77 -7.30 14.75 19.89
CA SER A 77 -7.63 13.55 19.11
C SER A 77 -6.87 12.27 19.48
N VAL A 78 -6.10 12.28 20.58
CA VAL A 78 -5.27 11.14 21.00
C VAL A 78 -6.09 9.85 21.22
N ALA A 79 -7.31 9.95 21.78
CA ALA A 79 -8.13 8.78 22.05
C ALA A 79 -8.62 8.11 20.76
N VAL A 80 -8.95 8.89 19.74
CA VAL A 80 -9.34 8.39 18.40
C VAL A 80 -8.12 7.80 17.69
N ALA A 81 -6.96 8.46 17.74
CA ALA A 81 -5.72 7.95 17.17
C ALA A 81 -5.35 6.57 17.73
N ASN A 82 -5.44 6.40 19.05
CA ASN A 82 -5.19 5.11 19.69
C ASN A 82 -6.22 4.03 19.31
N GLN A 83 -7.52 4.40 19.17
CA GLN A 83 -8.53 3.45 18.71
C GLN A 83 -8.26 2.96 17.28
N LEU A 84 -7.86 3.87 16.38
CA LEU A 84 -7.50 3.52 15.01
C LEU A 84 -6.24 2.67 14.97
N TYR A 85 -5.25 3.01 15.78
CA TYR A 85 -4.05 2.17 15.96
C TYR A 85 -4.44 0.74 16.33
N ASP A 86 -5.28 0.56 17.36
CA ASP A 86 -5.71 -0.76 17.84
C ASP A 86 -6.48 -1.55 16.76
N VAL A 87 -7.39 -0.90 16.04
CA VAL A 87 -8.21 -1.56 15.01
C VAL A 87 -7.36 -1.95 13.81
N LEU A 88 -6.54 -1.05 13.29
CA LEU A 88 -5.70 -1.31 12.12
C LEU A 88 -4.59 -2.31 12.43
N SER A 89 -3.98 -2.27 13.62
CA SER A 89 -2.98 -3.25 14.04
C SER A 89 -3.56 -4.67 14.12
N ARG A 90 -4.82 -4.83 14.55
CA ARG A 90 -5.52 -6.12 14.51
C ARG A 90 -5.76 -6.64 13.10
N GLN A 91 -5.86 -5.75 12.13
CA GLN A 91 -5.94 -6.05 10.70
C GLN A 91 -4.56 -6.17 10.04
N GLN A 92 -3.51 -6.34 10.86
CA GLN A 92 -2.12 -6.53 10.40
C GLN A 92 -1.51 -5.32 9.67
N PHE A 93 -2.00 -4.11 9.93
CA PHE A 93 -1.30 -2.91 9.51
C PHE A 93 -0.14 -2.59 10.46
N ASP A 94 0.98 -2.21 9.89
CA ASP A 94 2.08 -1.54 10.58
C ASP A 94 1.70 -0.06 10.69
N VAL A 95 1.22 0.33 11.89
CA VAL A 95 0.65 1.66 12.12
C VAL A 95 1.68 2.57 12.79
N PHE A 96 2.03 3.64 12.13
CA PHE A 96 2.85 4.69 12.70
C PHE A 96 1.96 5.84 13.20
N LEU A 97 2.12 6.20 14.48
CA LEU A 97 1.48 7.37 15.08
C LEU A 97 2.46 8.53 15.08
N ASP A 98 2.08 9.65 14.48
CA ASP A 98 2.86 10.87 14.62
C ASP A 98 2.77 11.39 16.04
N THR A 99 3.90 11.33 16.72
CA THR A 99 4.02 11.86 18.08
C THR A 99 4.80 13.16 18.03
N TYR A 100 4.16 14.27 17.83
CA TYR A 100 4.68 15.66 17.73
C TYR A 100 5.67 16.12 18.82
N SER A 101 6.38 15.25 19.48
CA SER A 101 7.17 15.60 20.67
C SER A 101 8.63 15.25 20.65
N ILE A 102 9.25 14.95 19.48
CA ILE A 102 10.65 14.51 19.48
C ILE A 102 11.56 15.47 18.71
N ARG A 103 12.36 16.21 19.47
CA ARG A 103 13.74 16.69 19.29
C ARG A 103 14.23 17.06 17.88
N GLY A 104 14.50 18.35 17.64
CA GLY A 104 15.36 18.84 16.54
C GLY A 104 14.62 18.98 15.20
N ALA A 105 14.27 20.20 14.81
CA ALA A 105 13.32 20.46 13.72
C ALA A 105 13.71 19.89 12.34
N ALA A 106 14.99 19.86 11.96
CA ALA A 106 15.41 19.44 10.61
C ALA A 106 15.45 17.92 10.42
N ASP A 107 15.98 17.18 11.40
CA ASP A 107 16.05 15.70 11.34
C ASP A 107 14.66 15.09 11.43
N PHE A 108 13.75 15.75 12.15
CA PHE A 108 12.37 15.29 12.31
C PHE A 108 11.58 15.40 11.00
N GLN A 109 11.72 16.47 10.24
CA GLN A 109 11.03 16.61 8.95
C GLN A 109 11.49 15.54 7.95
N ALA A 110 12.78 15.27 7.89
CA ALA A 110 13.32 14.23 7.01
C ALA A 110 12.80 12.84 7.39
N GLU A 111 12.76 12.52 8.67
CA GLU A 111 12.20 11.25 9.18
C GLU A 111 10.69 11.13 8.86
N LEU A 112 9.93 12.21 9.05
CA LEU A 112 8.51 12.24 8.74
C LEU A 112 8.23 12.02 7.25
N HIS A 113 8.95 12.74 6.38
CA HIS A 113 8.80 12.56 4.94
C HIS A 113 9.16 11.14 4.50
N HIS A 114 10.20 10.56 5.10
CA HIS A 114 10.57 9.17 4.88
C HIS A 114 9.44 8.21 5.28
N ARG A 115 8.81 8.42 6.45
CA ARG A 115 7.69 7.60 6.93
C ARG A 115 6.45 7.72 6.06
N ILE A 116 6.13 8.94 5.62
CA ILE A 116 5.02 9.16 4.67
C ILE A 116 5.29 8.45 3.36
N THR A 117 6.51 8.58 2.80
CA THR A 117 6.91 7.91 1.54
C THR A 117 6.79 6.39 1.65
N ASP A 118 7.10 5.82 2.81
CA ASP A 118 7.04 4.39 3.07
C ASP A 118 5.63 3.90 3.47
N SER A 119 4.66 4.80 3.62
CA SER A 119 3.27 4.47 3.96
C SER A 119 2.42 4.25 2.71
N ASP A 120 1.37 3.44 2.86
CA ASP A 120 0.34 3.21 1.84
C ASP A 120 -0.77 4.24 1.95
N VAL A 121 -1.13 4.60 3.19
CA VAL A 121 -2.20 5.54 3.51
C VAL A 121 -1.77 6.46 4.65
N LEU A 122 -2.06 7.75 4.49
CA LEU A 122 -2.03 8.76 5.53
C LEU A 122 -3.44 9.00 6.05
N ILE A 123 -3.69 8.74 7.34
CA ILE A 123 -4.93 9.14 8.01
C ILE A 123 -4.68 10.46 8.73
N GLN A 124 -5.46 11.47 8.40
CA GLN A 124 -5.39 12.78 9.02
C GLN A 124 -6.61 13.04 9.90
N LEU A 125 -6.38 13.26 11.19
CA LEU A 125 -7.43 13.57 12.14
C LEU A 125 -7.62 15.10 12.24
N ASN A 126 -8.51 15.65 11.41
CA ASN A 126 -8.81 17.09 11.36
C ASN A 126 -9.71 17.48 12.53
N SER A 127 -9.10 17.56 13.69
CA SER A 127 -9.73 18.09 14.91
C SER A 127 -9.62 19.62 14.98
N PRO A 128 -10.39 20.32 15.83
CA PRO A 128 -10.41 21.79 15.88
C PRO A 128 -9.04 22.45 16.02
N LYS A 129 -8.15 21.89 16.83
CA LYS A 129 -6.81 22.43 17.05
C LYS A 129 -5.76 21.92 16.04
N PHE A 130 -6.12 20.94 15.21
CA PHE A 130 -5.22 20.41 14.20
C PHE A 130 -5.02 21.40 13.05
N MET A 131 -6.09 22.08 12.63
CA MET A 131 -6.07 23.03 11.52
C MET A 131 -5.25 24.30 11.79
N ASP A 132 -4.94 24.60 13.04
CA ASP A 132 -4.14 25.76 13.44
C ASP A 132 -2.64 25.58 13.15
N SER A 133 -2.21 24.39 12.71
CA SER A 133 -0.80 24.12 12.45
C SER A 133 -0.49 24.18 10.94
N ASN A 134 0.53 24.96 10.56
CA ASN A 134 1.06 25.02 9.19
C ASN A 134 1.57 23.66 8.72
N TRP A 135 1.96 22.80 9.64
CA TRP A 135 2.50 21.48 9.47
C TRP A 135 1.56 20.52 8.70
N CYS A 136 0.27 20.58 8.99
CA CYS A 136 -0.72 19.71 8.36
C CYS A 136 -0.87 19.90 6.85
N ARG A 137 -0.62 21.11 6.35
CA ARG A 137 -0.69 21.42 4.92
C ARG A 137 0.50 20.83 4.16
N GLU A 138 1.67 20.83 4.78
CA GLU A 138 2.89 20.27 4.20
C GLU A 138 2.80 18.74 4.10
N GLU A 139 2.30 18.04 5.13
CA GLU A 139 2.08 16.60 5.12
C GLU A 139 1.13 16.16 4.00
N ILE A 140 -0.01 16.85 3.84
CA ILE A 140 -0.98 16.54 2.78
C ILE A 140 -0.36 16.79 1.41
N SER A 141 0.34 17.90 1.24
CA SER A 141 0.99 18.25 -0.02
C SER A 141 2.04 17.20 -0.40
N GLU A 142 2.82 16.75 0.57
CA GLU A 142 3.83 15.71 0.38
C GLU A 142 3.19 14.36 0.06
N ALA A 143 2.17 13.94 0.82
CA ALA A 143 1.46 12.68 0.57
C ALA A 143 0.83 12.65 -0.83
N ASN A 144 0.20 13.75 -1.25
CA ASN A 144 -0.38 13.86 -2.59
C ASN A 144 0.69 13.84 -3.68
N ALA A 145 1.81 14.54 -3.48
CA ALA A 145 2.94 14.53 -4.41
C ALA A 145 3.53 13.13 -4.59
N ARG A 146 3.37 12.25 -3.59
CA ARG A 146 3.83 10.85 -3.57
C ARG A 146 2.75 9.85 -3.96
N GLN A 147 1.56 10.30 -4.29
CA GLN A 147 0.42 9.41 -4.52
C GLN A 147 0.13 8.48 -3.33
N VAL A 148 0.51 8.87 -2.12
CA VAL A 148 0.07 8.21 -0.89
C VAL A 148 -1.40 8.52 -0.67
N GLY A 149 -2.22 7.53 -0.41
CA GLY A 149 -3.66 7.73 -0.17
C GLY A 149 -3.89 8.58 1.07
N VAL A 150 -4.66 9.65 0.96
CA VAL A 150 -5.00 10.50 2.12
C VAL A 150 -6.45 10.29 2.51
N LEU A 151 -6.68 9.85 3.74
CA LEU A 151 -8.00 9.79 4.39
C LEU A 151 -8.10 10.87 5.45
N GLN A 152 -8.95 11.85 5.23
CA GLN A 152 -9.22 12.90 6.21
C GLN A 152 -10.47 12.57 7.04
N LEU A 153 -10.32 12.48 8.35
CA LEU A 153 -11.44 12.42 9.30
C LEU A 153 -11.68 13.82 9.85
N ASN A 154 -12.74 14.47 9.39
CA ASN A 154 -13.08 15.82 9.82
C ASN A 154 -14.03 15.79 11.00
N TRP A 155 -13.66 16.44 12.10
CA TRP A 155 -14.51 16.60 13.29
C TRP A 155 -15.78 17.37 12.98
N PRO A 156 -16.84 17.23 13.81
CA PRO A 156 -18.06 18.04 13.67
C PRO A 156 -17.75 19.53 13.61
N ASN A 157 -18.43 20.25 12.71
CA ASN A 157 -18.29 21.68 12.47
C ASN A 157 -16.92 22.16 11.94
N ILE A 158 -16.05 21.26 11.55
CA ILE A 158 -14.86 21.62 10.80
C ILE A 158 -15.24 21.71 9.32
N SER A 159 -15.16 22.91 8.76
CA SER A 159 -15.24 23.06 7.31
C SER A 159 -14.05 22.37 6.68
N ALA A 160 -14.28 21.52 5.67
CA ALA A 160 -13.19 21.06 4.83
C ALA A 160 -12.52 22.32 4.26
N GLY A 161 -11.37 22.70 4.79
CA GLY A 161 -10.46 23.58 4.06
C GLY A 161 -10.30 23.00 2.67
N ALA A 162 -9.85 23.76 1.66
CA ALA A 162 -9.75 23.29 0.29
C ALA A 162 -9.15 21.87 0.28
N ALA A 163 -10.05 20.87 0.38
CA ALA A 163 -9.67 19.48 0.35
C ALA A 163 -9.05 19.28 -1.04
N ASN A 164 -7.79 18.94 -1.08
CA ASN A 164 -7.17 18.56 -2.33
C ASN A 164 -8.07 17.48 -2.96
N GLN A 165 -8.36 17.61 -4.23
CA GLN A 165 -9.24 16.69 -4.98
C GLN A 165 -8.81 15.21 -4.89
N LEU A 166 -7.60 14.96 -4.36
CA LEU A 166 -7.00 13.65 -4.18
C LEU A 166 -7.25 13.01 -2.79
N CYS A 167 -7.89 13.73 -1.87
CA CYS A 167 -8.18 13.21 -0.53
C CYS A 167 -9.58 12.60 -0.44
N VAL A 168 -9.70 11.45 0.21
CA VAL A 168 -11.00 10.92 0.65
C VAL A 168 -11.36 11.56 1.98
N VAL A 169 -12.52 12.18 2.06
CA VAL A 169 -12.97 12.89 3.27
C VAL A 169 -14.12 12.13 3.91
N ARG A 170 -13.98 11.77 5.20
CA ARG A 170 -15.07 11.31 6.06
C ARG A 170 -15.37 12.40 7.09
N ARG A 171 -16.54 13.02 6.96
CA ARG A 171 -17.05 13.97 7.95
C ARG A 171 -17.63 13.19 9.12
N LEU A 172 -17.18 13.51 10.33
CA LEU A 172 -17.69 12.95 11.56
C LEU A 172 -18.80 13.82 12.11
N ASP A 173 -19.85 13.21 12.58
CA ASP A 173 -20.93 13.86 13.31
C ASP A 173 -20.88 13.51 14.80
N ASN A 174 -21.58 14.26 15.64
CA ASN A 174 -21.63 13.95 17.07
C ASN A 174 -22.14 12.54 17.37
N VAL A 175 -23.03 12.01 16.54
CA VAL A 175 -23.55 10.64 16.66
C VAL A 175 -22.51 9.56 16.41
N ASP A 176 -21.42 9.86 15.73
CA ASP A 176 -20.31 8.92 15.49
C ASP A 176 -19.48 8.64 16.74
N PHE A 177 -19.55 9.52 17.72
CA PHE A 177 -18.87 9.38 18.99
C PHE A 177 -19.68 8.57 20.01
N LYS A 178 -18.95 7.87 20.90
CA LYS A 178 -19.56 7.20 22.07
C LYS A 178 -20.30 8.18 22.90
N TYR A 179 -21.30 8.32 23.35
CA TYR A 179 -22.04 9.31 24.13
C TYR A 179 -22.62 10.47 23.31
N GLY A 180 -22.61 10.38 21.99
CA GLY A 180 -23.30 11.32 21.11
C GLY A 180 -22.73 12.76 21.12
N HIS A 181 -21.46 12.94 21.52
CA HIS A 181 -20.80 14.24 21.49
C HIS A 181 -19.28 14.13 21.45
N CYS A 182 -18.65 15.12 20.86
CA CYS A 182 -17.19 15.27 20.80
C CYS A 182 -16.78 16.51 21.61
N LYS A 183 -16.54 16.35 22.91
CA LYS A 183 -16.21 17.49 23.80
C LYS A 183 -14.76 17.56 24.23
N HIS A 184 -14.01 16.46 24.20
CA HIS A 184 -12.67 16.37 24.78
C HIS A 184 -11.74 15.45 23.97
N CYS A 185 -10.45 15.58 24.23
CA CYS A 185 -9.41 14.68 23.68
C CYS A 185 -9.62 13.18 24.04
N SER A 186 -10.44 12.90 25.04
CA SER A 186 -10.84 11.55 25.46
C SER A 186 -12.08 11.02 24.71
N SER A 187 -12.72 11.81 23.86
CA SER A 187 -13.87 11.35 23.06
C SER A 187 -13.46 10.21 22.14
N ARG A 188 -14.30 9.17 22.09
CA ARG A 188 -14.01 7.94 21.34
C ARG A 188 -15.07 7.69 20.27
N LEU A 189 -14.66 7.20 19.12
CA LEU A 189 -15.55 6.77 18.06
C LEU A 189 -16.30 5.48 18.44
N LYS A 190 -17.46 5.29 17.85
CA LYS A 190 -18.20 4.03 17.90
C LYS A 190 -17.49 2.96 17.08
N LYS A 191 -17.68 1.68 17.43
CA LYS A 191 -17.04 0.55 16.78
C LYS A 191 -17.36 0.51 15.28
N VAL A 192 -18.61 0.72 14.89
CA VAL A 192 -19.03 0.73 13.48
C VAL A 192 -18.31 1.80 12.65
N VAL A 193 -18.04 2.97 13.23
CA VAL A 193 -17.30 4.04 12.55
C VAL A 193 -15.83 3.66 12.36
N LEU A 194 -15.23 3.00 13.35
CA LEU A 194 -13.84 2.51 13.24
C LEU A 194 -13.70 1.44 12.16
N GLU A 195 -14.68 0.54 12.05
CA GLU A 195 -14.74 -0.49 11.01
C GLU A 195 -14.93 0.14 9.62
N GLU A 196 -15.81 1.13 9.48
CA GLU A 196 -15.96 1.92 8.25
C GLU A 196 -14.66 2.61 7.83
N VAL A 197 -13.97 3.23 8.79
CA VAL A 197 -12.67 3.88 8.53
C VAL A 197 -11.63 2.87 8.07
N ALA A 198 -11.57 1.70 8.70
CA ALA A 198 -10.63 0.65 8.32
C ALA A 198 -10.90 0.13 6.89
N ALA A 199 -12.16 -0.06 6.51
CA ALA A 199 -12.52 -0.43 5.14
C ALA A 199 -12.10 0.64 4.12
N LYS A 200 -12.28 1.93 4.44
CA LYS A 200 -11.82 3.04 3.58
C LYS A 200 -10.29 3.07 3.43
N VAL A 201 -9.56 2.73 4.49
CA VAL A 201 -8.09 2.63 4.45
C VAL A 201 -7.66 1.53 3.49
N GLU A 202 -8.31 0.37 3.53
CA GLU A 202 -8.04 -0.73 2.59
C GLU A 202 -8.28 -0.34 1.13
N ALA A 203 -9.43 0.25 0.84
CA ALA A 203 -9.78 0.70 -0.51
C ALA A 203 -8.79 1.74 -1.05
N LEU A 204 -8.40 2.69 -0.20
CA LEU A 204 -7.38 3.69 -0.54
C LEU A 204 -6.02 3.05 -0.80
N ARG A 205 -5.61 2.11 0.08
CA ARG A 205 -4.35 1.40 -0.05
C ARG A 205 -4.22 0.74 -1.42
N ALA A 206 -5.18 -0.10 -1.78
CA ALA A 206 -5.15 -0.84 -3.04
C ALA A 206 -5.01 0.08 -4.25
N ARG A 207 -5.88 1.08 -4.34
CA ARG A 207 -5.89 2.02 -5.46
C ARG A 207 -4.58 2.81 -5.59
N ASN A 208 -4.01 3.26 -4.46
CA ASN A 208 -2.82 4.10 -4.51
C ASN A 208 -1.54 3.29 -4.75
N ILE A 209 -1.45 2.06 -4.21
CA ILE A 209 -0.32 1.18 -4.53
C ILE A 209 -0.31 0.89 -6.03
N ALA A 210 -1.45 0.46 -6.61
CA ALA A 210 -1.56 0.20 -8.03
C ALA A 210 -1.17 1.41 -8.90
N ALA A 211 -1.61 2.62 -8.52
CA ALA A 211 -1.23 3.84 -9.22
C ALA A 211 0.27 4.16 -9.13
N ARG A 212 0.89 3.94 -7.97
CA ARG A 212 2.34 4.13 -7.76
C ARG A 212 3.17 3.12 -8.57
N GLU A 213 2.75 1.86 -8.58
CA GLU A 213 3.40 0.80 -9.37
C GLU A 213 3.31 1.10 -10.87
N ASP A 214 2.11 1.48 -11.33
CA ASP A 214 1.89 1.83 -12.73
C ASP A 214 2.74 3.04 -13.15
N GLY A 215 2.77 4.09 -12.35
CA GLY A 215 3.59 5.28 -12.60
C GLY A 215 5.08 4.95 -12.66
N LEU A 216 5.58 4.16 -11.70
CA LEU A 216 6.99 3.79 -11.62
C LEU A 216 7.43 2.92 -12.81
N THR A 217 6.62 1.90 -13.16
CA THR A 217 6.88 1.01 -14.28
C THR A 217 6.79 1.73 -15.62
N ALA A 218 5.80 2.61 -15.79
CA ALA A 218 5.65 3.41 -17.02
C ALA A 218 6.84 4.36 -17.24
N GLU A 219 7.34 4.99 -16.18
CA GLU A 219 8.49 5.89 -16.26
C GLU A 219 9.77 5.13 -16.60
N PHE A 220 10.00 3.97 -15.98
CA PHE A 220 11.14 3.11 -16.31
C PHE A 220 11.07 2.63 -17.76
N ALA A 221 9.94 2.10 -18.20
CA ALA A 221 9.75 1.61 -19.56
C ALA A 221 9.96 2.73 -20.61
N LYS A 222 9.43 3.91 -20.35
CA LYS A 222 9.60 5.09 -21.22
C LYS A 222 11.07 5.50 -21.34
N GLU A 223 11.82 5.47 -20.25
CA GLU A 223 13.25 5.81 -20.29
C GLU A 223 14.05 4.74 -21.03
N ALA A 224 13.72 3.44 -20.82
CA ALA A 224 14.34 2.34 -21.55
C ALA A 224 14.07 2.43 -23.07
N GLU A 225 12.83 2.74 -23.46
CA GLU A 225 12.45 2.95 -24.87
C GLU A 225 13.24 4.08 -25.53
N ARG A 226 13.44 5.21 -24.82
CA ARG A 226 14.28 6.32 -25.30
C ARG A 226 15.71 5.92 -25.61
N GLN A 227 16.22 4.90 -24.92
CA GLN A 227 17.54 4.33 -25.12
C GLN A 227 17.54 3.12 -26.08
N GLY A 228 16.42 2.88 -26.79
CA GLY A 228 16.28 1.80 -27.76
C GLY A 228 16.11 0.41 -27.16
N ARG A 229 15.81 0.29 -25.87
CA ARG A 229 15.55 -0.98 -25.19
C ARG A 229 14.06 -1.32 -25.23
N MET A 230 13.74 -2.57 -25.49
CA MET A 230 12.36 -3.05 -25.53
C MET A 230 11.98 -3.69 -24.21
N ILE A 231 11.02 -3.09 -23.54
CA ILE A 231 10.46 -3.56 -22.26
C ILE A 231 9.04 -4.05 -22.47
N ILE A 232 8.76 -5.26 -22.03
CA ILE A 232 7.41 -5.85 -22.04
C ILE A 232 6.86 -5.74 -20.61
N LYS A 233 5.66 -5.18 -20.50
CA LYS A 233 4.97 -5.08 -19.20
C LYS A 233 4.12 -6.32 -18.96
N GLU A 234 4.47 -7.06 -17.93
CA GLU A 234 3.69 -8.13 -17.32
C GLU A 234 2.89 -7.60 -16.12
N PRO A 235 1.91 -8.32 -15.60
CA PRO A 235 1.06 -7.83 -14.49
C PRO A 235 1.81 -7.37 -13.25
N ILE A 236 2.93 -8.00 -12.91
CA ILE A 236 3.66 -7.76 -11.65
C ILE A 236 5.14 -7.41 -11.83
N PHE A 237 5.63 -7.35 -13.06
CA PHE A 237 7.01 -6.98 -13.38
C PHE A 237 7.16 -6.52 -14.83
N LEU A 238 8.31 -5.98 -15.15
CA LEU A 238 8.71 -5.68 -16.52
C LEU A 238 9.76 -6.71 -16.96
N VAL A 239 9.74 -7.07 -18.24
CA VAL A 239 10.66 -8.04 -18.84
C VAL A 239 11.44 -7.38 -19.97
N GLU A 240 12.73 -7.63 -20.00
CA GLU A 240 13.62 -7.27 -21.09
C GLU A 240 14.36 -8.48 -21.61
N SER A 241 14.31 -8.70 -22.93
CA SER A 241 15.17 -9.64 -23.62
C SER A 241 16.37 -8.88 -24.18
N ARG A 242 17.55 -9.20 -23.69
CA ARG A 242 18.81 -8.57 -24.08
C ARG A 242 19.36 -9.16 -25.39
N ALA A 243 20.18 -8.38 -26.10
CA ALA A 243 20.81 -8.81 -27.35
C ALA A 243 21.73 -10.02 -27.19
N ASP A 244 22.31 -10.22 -26.00
CA ASP A 244 23.14 -11.39 -25.64
C ASP A 244 22.32 -12.61 -25.25
N GLY A 245 20.98 -12.52 -25.24
CA GLY A 245 20.06 -13.59 -24.87
C GLY A 245 19.75 -13.66 -23.38
N GLU A 246 20.29 -12.77 -22.55
CA GLU A 246 19.89 -12.65 -21.14
C GLU A 246 18.45 -12.12 -21.00
N MET A 247 17.75 -12.61 -19.98
CA MET A 247 16.43 -12.16 -19.58
C MET A 247 16.54 -11.38 -18.28
N TRP A 248 16.18 -10.08 -18.31
CA TRP A 248 16.23 -9.22 -17.15
C TRP A 248 14.82 -8.84 -16.72
N TYR A 249 14.56 -8.95 -15.42
CA TYR A 249 13.24 -8.67 -14.85
C TYR A 249 13.34 -7.49 -13.88
N TYR A 250 12.37 -6.57 -13.97
CA TYR A 250 12.29 -5.37 -13.14
C TYR A 250 10.96 -5.38 -12.37
N ILE A 251 11.05 -5.40 -11.06
CA ILE A 251 9.91 -5.50 -10.16
C ILE A 251 9.74 -4.15 -9.45
N PRO A 252 8.57 -3.49 -9.53
CA PRO A 252 8.34 -2.25 -8.81
C PRO A 252 8.29 -2.52 -7.31
N ALA A 253 9.04 -1.72 -6.54
CA ALA A 253 9.00 -1.73 -5.09
C ALA A 253 8.43 -0.41 -4.59
N ILE A 254 7.26 -0.48 -3.95
CA ILE A 254 6.59 0.69 -3.39
C ILE A 254 7.05 0.93 -1.96
N GLY A 255 7.40 2.18 -1.64
CA GLY A 255 8.02 2.56 -0.37
C GLY A 255 9.52 2.33 -0.35
N VAL A 256 10.06 2.05 0.82
CA VAL A 256 11.50 1.81 1.04
C VAL A 256 11.80 0.32 0.91
N PRO A 257 12.55 -0.12 -0.14
CA PRO A 257 12.92 -1.51 -0.29
C PRO A 257 13.75 -2.02 0.90
N GLN A 258 13.64 -3.30 1.19
CA GLN A 258 14.39 -3.99 2.22
C GLN A 258 14.93 -5.33 1.68
N SER A 259 15.87 -5.95 2.37
CA SER A 259 16.38 -7.28 2.01
C SER A 259 15.28 -8.34 1.88
N MET A 260 14.21 -8.22 2.69
CA MET A 260 13.05 -9.09 2.59
C MET A 260 12.32 -8.93 1.25
N ASP A 261 12.22 -7.70 0.72
CA ASP A 261 11.57 -7.46 -0.57
C ASP A 261 12.38 -8.11 -1.71
N CYS A 262 13.71 -8.12 -1.61
CA CYS A 262 14.57 -8.85 -2.55
C CYS A 262 14.32 -10.36 -2.51
N TYR A 263 14.27 -10.94 -1.31
CA TYR A 263 13.98 -12.37 -1.13
C TYR A 263 12.59 -12.74 -1.63
N GLU A 264 11.57 -11.98 -1.22
CA GLU A 264 10.18 -12.24 -1.63
C GLU A 264 9.97 -12.11 -3.13
N SER A 265 10.72 -11.24 -3.80
CA SER A 265 10.68 -11.10 -5.27
C SER A 265 11.15 -12.36 -5.98
N LEU A 266 12.21 -13.01 -5.50
CA LEU A 266 12.67 -14.29 -6.05
C LEU A 266 11.65 -15.41 -5.82
N GLU A 267 11.09 -15.50 -4.62
CA GLU A 267 10.06 -16.49 -4.30
C GLU A 267 8.78 -16.28 -5.12
N MET A 268 8.42 -15.03 -5.38
CA MET A 268 7.30 -14.67 -6.24
C MET A 268 7.56 -15.13 -7.69
N LEU A 269 8.74 -14.83 -8.24
CA LEU A 269 9.11 -15.25 -9.60
C LEU A 269 9.13 -16.77 -9.75
N LYS A 270 9.69 -17.52 -8.79
CA LYS A 270 9.66 -18.99 -8.79
C LYS A 270 8.23 -19.53 -8.90
N LYS A 271 7.29 -18.94 -8.16
CA LYS A 271 5.87 -19.33 -8.19
C LYS A 271 5.19 -18.93 -9.50
N TRP A 272 5.47 -17.73 -10.01
CA TRP A 272 4.90 -17.23 -11.26
C TRP A 272 5.35 -18.05 -12.47
N LEU A 273 6.64 -18.33 -12.54
CA LEU A 273 7.25 -19.05 -13.67
C LEU A 273 6.94 -20.56 -13.69
N LYS A 274 6.36 -21.12 -12.61
CA LYS A 274 5.90 -22.53 -12.52
C LYS A 274 6.93 -23.56 -13.05
N GLY A 275 8.21 -23.34 -12.77
CA GLY A 275 9.31 -24.21 -13.20
C GLY A 275 9.94 -23.86 -14.55
N ALA A 276 9.51 -22.79 -15.22
CA ALA A 276 10.26 -22.23 -16.34
C ALA A 276 11.61 -21.64 -15.86
N LYS A 277 12.51 -21.35 -16.81
CA LYS A 277 13.84 -20.77 -16.49
C LYS A 277 13.68 -19.47 -15.72
N MET A 278 14.42 -19.32 -14.63
CA MET A 278 14.53 -18.06 -13.91
C MET A 278 15.22 -17.01 -14.78
N PRO A 279 14.91 -15.72 -14.62
CA PRO A 279 15.64 -14.64 -15.29
C PRO A 279 17.12 -14.65 -14.91
N ASP A 280 17.95 -14.15 -15.82
CA ASP A 280 19.39 -14.07 -15.58
C ASP A 280 19.72 -12.94 -14.60
N LYS A 281 18.91 -11.88 -14.56
CA LYS A 281 19.01 -10.81 -13.55
C LYS A 281 17.63 -10.31 -13.09
N VAL A 282 17.56 -9.96 -11.81
CA VAL A 282 16.35 -9.40 -11.18
C VAL A 282 16.71 -8.09 -10.51
N PHE A 283 15.89 -7.09 -10.76
CA PHE A 283 16.05 -5.76 -10.20
C PHE A 283 14.76 -5.30 -9.51
N LEU A 284 14.89 -4.62 -8.36
CA LEU A 284 13.82 -3.83 -7.78
C LEU A 284 13.98 -2.38 -8.22
N ILE A 285 12.99 -1.84 -8.92
CA ILE A 285 12.94 -0.42 -9.23
C ILE A 285 12.12 0.31 -8.17
N TYR A 286 12.58 1.46 -7.68
CA TYR A 286 11.92 2.18 -6.59
C TYR A 286 12.08 3.70 -6.71
N ASP A 287 11.14 4.45 -6.13
CA ASP A 287 11.22 5.91 -6.03
C ASP A 287 12.02 6.29 -4.78
N ASP A 288 13.25 6.77 -4.99
CA ASP A 288 14.20 7.14 -3.95
C ASP A 288 13.98 8.56 -3.38
N LEU A 289 13.04 9.30 -3.92
CA LEU A 289 12.78 10.68 -3.52
C LEU A 289 12.23 10.73 -2.08
N ARG A 290 12.86 11.51 -1.19
CA ARG A 290 12.55 11.65 0.24
C ARG A 290 12.85 10.41 1.11
N ILE A 291 13.51 9.41 0.57
CA ILE A 291 14.12 8.37 1.40
C ILE A 291 15.35 8.97 2.11
N LEU A 292 15.51 8.66 3.37
CA LEU A 292 16.66 9.14 4.15
C LEU A 292 17.97 8.65 3.54
N PRO A 293 19.03 9.49 3.44
CA PRO A 293 20.32 9.11 2.88
C PRO A 293 20.88 7.80 3.44
N ARG A 294 20.80 7.61 4.76
CA ARG A 294 21.25 6.37 5.42
C ARG A 294 20.58 5.10 4.88
N TRP A 295 19.32 5.19 4.42
CA TRP A 295 18.62 4.07 3.81
C TRP A 295 19.05 3.86 2.37
N ILE A 296 19.32 4.93 1.62
CA ILE A 296 19.91 4.86 0.29
C ILE A 296 21.29 4.20 0.35
N ASP A 297 22.15 4.65 1.25
CA ASP A 297 23.48 4.06 1.47
C ASP A 297 23.38 2.57 1.81
N HIS A 298 22.39 2.18 2.65
CA HIS A 298 22.14 0.79 2.99
C HIS A 298 21.71 -0.05 1.76
N LEU A 299 20.82 0.49 0.92
CA LEU A 299 20.39 -0.18 -0.33
C LEU A 299 21.55 -0.34 -1.30
N ASP A 300 22.38 0.69 -1.46
CA ASP A 300 23.59 0.63 -2.30
C ASP A 300 24.61 -0.38 -1.75
N TRP A 301 24.74 -0.49 -0.42
CA TRP A 301 25.55 -1.54 0.21
C TRP A 301 24.97 -2.93 -0.05
N MET A 302 23.65 -3.15 0.09
CA MET A 302 22.99 -4.42 -0.20
C MET A 302 23.20 -4.85 -1.67
N ASN A 303 23.22 -3.90 -2.61
CA ASN A 303 23.49 -4.18 -4.03
C ASN A 303 24.83 -4.85 -4.29
N GLN A 304 25.79 -4.81 -3.36
CA GLN A 304 27.07 -5.49 -3.51
C GLN A 304 26.95 -7.00 -3.21
N TYR A 305 26.00 -7.41 -2.37
CA TYR A 305 25.95 -8.77 -1.81
C TYR A 305 24.72 -9.57 -2.24
N LEU A 306 23.59 -8.91 -2.51
CA LEU A 306 22.37 -9.61 -2.86
C LEU A 306 22.30 -9.92 -4.37
N GLU A 307 21.65 -11.01 -4.72
CA GLU A 307 21.36 -11.41 -6.10
C GLU A 307 20.42 -10.40 -6.77
N VAL A 308 19.36 -10.00 -6.08
CA VAL A 308 18.44 -8.95 -6.53
C VAL A 308 19.04 -7.59 -6.21
N LYS A 309 19.22 -6.76 -7.24
CA LYS A 309 19.74 -5.39 -7.11
C LYS A 309 18.61 -4.38 -7.10
N THR A 310 18.85 -3.23 -6.50
CA THR A 310 17.89 -2.12 -6.50
C THR A 310 18.34 -1.02 -7.47
N ILE A 311 17.38 -0.37 -8.17
CA ILE A 311 17.62 0.73 -9.09
C ILE A 311 16.77 1.92 -8.66
N LYS A 312 17.43 3.03 -8.38
CA LYS A 312 16.79 4.30 -7.99
C LYS A 312 16.13 4.96 -9.20
N LYS A 313 14.95 5.49 -9.02
CA LYS A 313 14.20 6.20 -10.06
C LYS A 313 15.00 7.36 -10.64
N GLN A 314 15.69 8.14 -9.80
CA GLN A 314 16.52 9.27 -10.24
C GLN A 314 17.72 8.83 -11.11
N GLU A 315 18.09 7.55 -11.05
CA GLU A 315 19.22 6.99 -11.81
C GLU A 315 18.76 6.18 -13.03
N PHE A 316 17.47 6.07 -13.36
CA PHE A 316 17.00 5.23 -14.48
C PHE A 316 17.74 5.50 -15.77
N MET A 317 17.87 6.75 -16.17
CA MET A 317 18.56 7.11 -17.40
C MET A 317 20.03 6.68 -17.39
N THR A 318 20.78 7.05 -16.36
CA THR A 318 22.22 6.74 -16.27
C THR A 318 22.47 5.25 -16.11
N TRP A 319 21.62 4.56 -15.35
CA TRP A 319 21.72 3.12 -15.18
C TRP A 319 21.44 2.37 -16.48
N ILE A 320 20.39 2.74 -17.21
CA ILE A 320 20.05 2.15 -18.52
C ILE A 320 21.21 2.34 -19.51
N GLN A 321 21.80 3.56 -19.57
CA GLN A 321 22.95 3.84 -20.43
C GLN A 321 24.20 3.03 -20.04
N SER A 322 24.48 2.87 -18.75
CA SER A 322 25.66 2.13 -18.29
C SER A 322 25.59 0.61 -18.49
N THR A 323 24.39 0.10 -18.81
CA THR A 323 24.12 -1.32 -19.01
C THR A 323 23.78 -1.69 -20.47
N MET A 324 24.09 -0.77 -21.41
CA MET A 324 23.94 -1.03 -22.85
C MET A 324 24.85 -2.15 -23.36
#